data_78534986f01dbb9b84186a6c7992b038
#
_entry.id   78534986f01dbb9b84186a6c7992b038
#
_cell.length_a   1.000
_cell.length_b   1.000
_cell.length_c   1.000
_cell.angle_alpha   90.00
_cell.angle_beta   90.00
_cell.angle_gamma   90.00
#
_symmetry.space_group_name_H-M   'P 1'
#
loop_
_entity.id
_entity.type
_entity.pdbx_description
1 polymer ?
#
loop_
_entity_poly.entity_id
_entity_poly.type
_entity_poly.pdbx_seq_one_letter_code
_entity_poly.pdbx_strand_id
1 'polypeptide(L)'
;MKEEARPEIDEERDCIESVIRGLISQLSAPTSDIGDWKIVKIYEARLKGESDPYNYEELSVARQNVRDRINELQAQLAELDK
;
A
#
# COMPACT_ATOMS: atom_id res chain seq x y z
N MET A 1 -6.43 -23.16 28.44
CA MET A 1 -6.08 -22.66 28.18
C MET A 1 -5.82 -22.15 27.29
N LYS A 2 -5.85 -21.59 27.19
CA LYS A 2 -5.52 -21.02 26.56
C LYS A 2 -4.66 -20.98 25.82
N GLU A 3 -4.78 -21.22 25.17
CA GLU A 3 -4.00 -21.07 24.60
C GLU A 3 -3.53 -20.22 24.31
N GLU A 4 -3.13 -20.48 24.53
CA GLU A 4 -2.56 -19.41 24.52
C GLU A 4 -1.94 -18.98 23.32
N ALA A 5 -1.86 -17.72 22.97
CA ALA A 5 -1.23 -17.17 21.84
C ALA A 5 0.25 -17.51 21.86
N ARG A 6 0.82 -17.85 20.72
CA ARG A 6 2.25 -18.06 20.63
C ARG A 6 2.90 -16.73 20.34
N PRO A 7 3.86 -16.28 21.16
CA PRO A 7 4.47 -14.96 20.97
C PRO A 7 5.10 -14.76 19.59
N GLU A 8 5.75 -15.78 19.01
CA GLU A 8 6.35 -15.63 17.70
C GLU A 8 5.31 -15.39 16.61
N ILE A 9 4.12 -15.99 16.71
CA ILE A 9 3.07 -15.77 15.72
C ILE A 9 2.52 -14.36 15.86
N ASP A 10 2.35 -13.91 17.10
CA ASP A 10 1.86 -12.55 17.34
C ASP A 10 2.83 -11.50 16.85
N GLU A 11 4.14 -11.72 17.08
CA GLU A 11 5.17 -10.80 16.60
C GLU A 11 5.20 -10.76 15.07
N GLU A 12 5.08 -11.92 14.45
CA GLU A 12 5.07 -12.00 12.99
C GLU A 12 3.87 -11.30 12.43
N ARG A 13 2.69 -11.51 13.02
CA ARG A 13 1.47 -10.84 12.60
C ARG A 13 1.62 -9.32 12.74
N ASP A 14 2.10 -8.85 13.87
CA ASP A 14 2.27 -7.43 14.11
C ASP A 14 3.24 -6.82 13.11
N CYS A 15 4.31 -7.53 12.79
CA CYS A 15 5.28 -7.06 11.81
C CYS A 15 4.64 -6.92 10.43
N ILE A 16 3.90 -7.93 9.99
CA ILE A 16 3.23 -7.90 8.69
C ILE A 16 2.21 -6.78 8.65
N GLU A 17 1.41 -6.63 9.69
CA GLU A 17 0.40 -5.57 9.75
C GLU A 17 1.05 -4.19 9.70
N SER A 18 2.19 -4.03 10.36
CA SER A 18 2.91 -2.77 10.35
C SER A 18 3.41 -2.43 8.93
N VAL A 19 3.94 -3.43 8.23
CA VAL A 19 4.40 -3.24 6.86
C VAL A 19 3.23 -2.87 5.95
N ILE A 20 2.09 -3.55 6.11
CA ILE A 20 0.91 -3.24 5.32
C ILE A 20 0.47 -1.78 5.54
N ARG A 21 0.42 -1.35 6.80
CA ARG A 21 0.04 0.04 7.10
C ARG A 21 0.99 1.03 6.45
N GLY A 22 2.30 0.74 6.47
CA GLY A 22 3.28 1.59 5.82
C GLY A 22 3.08 1.66 4.31
N LEU A 23 2.76 0.51 3.68
CA LEU A 23 2.51 0.46 2.25
C LEU A 23 1.24 1.22 1.87
N ILE A 24 0.18 1.06 2.66
CA ILE A 24 -1.06 1.80 2.46
C ILE A 24 -0.78 3.31 2.56
N SER A 25 0.03 3.70 3.53
CA SER A 25 0.40 5.09 3.71
C SER A 25 1.13 5.64 2.48
N GLN A 26 1.97 4.83 1.82
CA GLN A 26 2.63 5.26 0.60
C GLN A 26 1.64 5.62 -0.51
N LEU A 27 0.49 4.96 -0.53
CA LEU A 27 -0.53 5.23 -1.54
C LEU A 27 -1.38 6.46 -1.20
N SER A 28 -1.49 6.83 0.06
CA SER A 28 -2.44 7.84 0.50
C SER A 28 -1.80 9.10 1.10
N ALA A 29 -0.57 9.03 1.58
CA ALA A 29 0.03 10.17 2.28
C ALA A 29 0.31 11.33 1.32
N PRO A 30 0.03 12.57 1.75
CA PRO A 30 0.26 13.72 0.87
C PRO A 30 1.74 14.03 0.62
N THR A 31 2.64 13.40 1.37
CA THR A 31 4.08 13.57 1.18
C THR A 31 4.73 12.42 0.41
N SER A 32 3.95 11.41 0.04
CA SER A 32 4.49 10.24 -0.66
C SER A 32 4.66 10.54 -2.14
N ASP A 33 5.79 10.13 -2.72
CA ASP A 33 6.05 10.31 -4.15
C ASP A 33 5.09 9.53 -5.02
N ILE A 34 4.42 8.51 -4.48
CA ILE A 34 3.46 7.71 -5.23
C ILE A 34 2.05 7.83 -4.65
N GLY A 35 1.79 8.87 -3.87
CA GLY A 35 0.52 9.04 -3.18
C GLY A 35 -0.62 9.44 -4.09
N ASP A 36 -1.83 9.32 -3.57
CA ASP A 36 -3.06 9.66 -4.30
C ASP A 36 -3.04 11.10 -4.81
N TRP A 37 -2.33 11.99 -4.13
CA TRP A 37 -2.31 13.40 -4.52
C TRP A 37 -1.75 13.61 -5.93
N LYS A 38 -0.80 12.75 -6.35
CA LYS A 38 -0.28 12.85 -7.73
C LYS A 38 -1.32 12.41 -8.76
N ILE A 39 -2.09 11.38 -8.41
CA ILE A 39 -3.18 10.93 -9.29
C ILE A 39 -4.20 12.04 -9.46
N VAL A 40 -4.55 12.72 -8.37
CA VAL A 40 -5.50 13.85 -8.42
C VAL A 40 -4.95 14.96 -9.31
N LYS A 41 -3.66 15.28 -9.20
CA LYS A 41 -3.05 16.32 -10.03
C LYS A 41 -3.09 15.96 -11.52
N ILE A 42 -2.81 14.70 -11.84
CA ILE A 42 -2.88 14.23 -13.23
C ILE A 42 -4.30 14.36 -13.75
N TYR A 43 -5.28 13.94 -12.95
CA TYR A 43 -6.68 14.00 -13.34
C TYR A 43 -7.12 15.44 -13.58
N GLU A 44 -6.77 16.35 -12.68
CA GLU A 44 -7.09 17.77 -12.83
C GLU A 44 -6.49 18.35 -14.10
N ALA A 45 -5.22 18.01 -14.38
CA ALA A 45 -4.56 18.51 -15.59
C ALA A 45 -5.28 18.02 -16.85
N ARG A 46 -5.68 16.76 -16.88
CA ARG A 46 -6.39 16.19 -18.02
C ARG A 46 -7.74 16.85 -18.23
N LEU A 47 -8.44 17.16 -17.15
CA LEU A 47 -9.72 17.86 -17.24
C LEU A 47 -9.56 19.26 -17.84
N LYS A 48 -8.41 19.89 -17.63
CA LYS A 48 -8.11 21.21 -18.20
C LYS A 48 -7.50 21.14 -19.59
N GLY A 49 -7.25 19.94 -20.09
CA GLY A 49 -6.59 19.76 -21.38
C GLY A 49 -5.09 20.00 -21.33
N GLU A 50 -4.50 19.96 -20.15
CA GLU A 50 -3.06 20.15 -19.96
C GLU A 50 -2.33 18.82 -19.96
N SER A 51 -1.01 18.87 -20.20
CA SER A 51 -0.18 17.68 -20.12
C SER A 51 -0.10 17.16 -18.68
N ASP A 52 0.10 15.83 -18.55
CA ASP A 52 0.27 15.23 -17.24
C ASP A 52 1.48 15.85 -16.55
N PRO A 53 1.33 16.30 -15.29
CA PRO A 53 2.46 16.89 -14.55
C PRO A 53 3.45 15.85 -14.06
N TYR A 54 3.09 14.55 -14.10
CA TYR A 54 3.95 13.45 -13.69
C TYR A 54 3.83 12.33 -14.70
N ASN A 55 4.81 11.44 -14.74
CA ASN A 55 4.75 10.28 -15.62
C ASN A 55 3.73 9.28 -15.07
N TYR A 56 2.56 9.24 -15.70
CA TYR A 56 1.46 8.40 -15.23
C TYR A 56 1.82 6.91 -15.26
N GLU A 57 2.52 6.47 -16.32
CA GLU A 57 2.84 5.05 -16.44
C GLU A 57 3.77 4.59 -15.32
N GLU A 58 4.82 5.35 -15.05
CA GLU A 58 5.74 5.00 -13.94
C GLU A 58 5.00 5.02 -12.61
N LEU A 59 4.17 6.04 -12.41
CA LEU A 59 3.40 6.16 -11.17
C LEU A 59 2.45 4.99 -11.01
N SER A 60 1.77 4.61 -12.09
CA SER A 60 0.81 3.51 -12.07
C SER A 60 1.49 2.19 -11.73
N VAL A 61 2.66 1.92 -12.33
CA VAL A 61 3.42 0.70 -12.05
C VAL A 61 3.87 0.67 -10.60
N ALA A 62 4.41 1.79 -10.09
CA ALA A 62 4.88 1.85 -8.70
C ALA A 62 3.72 1.63 -7.73
N ARG A 63 2.56 2.23 -8.00
CA ARG A 63 1.39 2.05 -7.13
C ARG A 63 0.87 0.61 -7.20
N GLN A 64 0.87 0.01 -8.39
CA GLN A 64 0.42 -1.38 -8.53
C GLN A 64 1.36 -2.34 -7.80
N ASN A 65 2.67 -2.09 -7.86
CA ASN A 65 3.64 -2.91 -7.13
C ASN A 65 3.37 -2.87 -5.62
N VAL A 66 3.01 -1.70 -5.09
CA VAL A 66 2.67 -1.57 -3.68
C VAL A 66 1.39 -2.34 -3.36
N ARG A 67 0.37 -2.24 -4.22
CA ARG A 67 -0.87 -3.01 -4.02
C ARG A 67 -0.63 -4.51 -4.05
N ASP A 68 0.21 -4.97 -4.98
CA ASP A 68 0.54 -6.39 -5.08
C ASP A 68 1.22 -6.87 -3.81
N ARG A 69 2.13 -6.06 -3.28
CA ARG A 69 2.82 -6.40 -2.03
C ARG A 69 1.85 -6.46 -0.86
N ILE A 70 0.91 -5.51 -0.79
CA ILE A 70 -0.13 -5.53 0.24
C ILE A 70 -0.94 -6.81 0.15
N ASN A 71 -1.34 -7.21 -1.07
CA ASN A 71 -2.11 -8.43 -1.26
C ASN A 71 -1.34 -9.67 -0.83
N GLU A 72 -0.04 -9.74 -1.14
CA GLU A 72 0.80 -10.84 -0.69
C GLU A 72 0.85 -10.92 0.84
N LEU A 73 1.01 -9.78 1.48
CA LEU A 73 1.11 -9.74 2.93
C LEU A 73 -0.23 -10.07 3.58
N GLN A 74 -1.32 -9.66 2.99
CA GLN A 74 -2.64 -10.04 3.49
C GLN A 74 -2.87 -11.54 3.39
N ALA A 75 -2.38 -12.16 2.30
CA ALA A 75 -2.45 -13.61 2.16
C ALA A 75 -1.62 -14.31 3.25
N GLN A 76 -0.45 -13.75 3.57
CA GLN A 76 0.36 -14.30 4.66
C GLN A 76 -0.35 -14.20 6.00
N LEU A 77 -1.06 -13.08 6.25
CA LEU A 77 -1.84 -12.95 7.48
C LEU A 77 -2.94 -14.01 7.54
N ALA A 78 -3.61 -14.25 6.42
CA ALA A 78 -4.66 -15.27 6.37
C ALA A 78 -4.09 -16.65 6.71
N GLU A 79 -2.86 -16.94 6.26
CA GLU A 79 -2.21 -18.21 6.60
C GLU A 79 -1.91 -18.32 8.08
N LEU A 80 -1.53 -17.20 8.72
CA LEU A 80 -1.24 -17.22 10.15
C LEU A 80 -2.50 -17.46 10.98
N ASP A 81 -3.65 -17.10 10.44
CA ASP A 81 -4.93 -17.24 11.16
C ASP A 81 -5.55 -18.62 11.00
N LYS A 82 -4.95 -19.50 10.24
CA LYS A 82 -5.46 -20.87 10.05
C LYS A 82 -5.13 -21.80 11.22
#